data_2731152b34ef8c5ce353eaa47387c284
#
_entry.id   2731152b34ef8c5ce353eaa47387c284
#
_cell.length_a   1.000
_cell.length_b   1.000
_cell.length_c   1.000
_cell.angle_alpha   90.00
_cell.angle_beta   90.00
_cell.angle_gamma   90.00
#
_symmetry.space_group_name_H-M   'P 1'
#
loop_
_entity.id
_entity.type
_entity.pdbx_description
1 polymer ?
#
loop_
_entity_poly.entity_id
_entity_poly.type
_entity_poly.pdbx_seq_one_letter_code
_entity_poly.pdbx_strand_id
1 'polypeptide(L)'
;MDKLIDLNTYPVSKNLKALLKDKTTKKNIIFATSVYSSKGTPIKETEQMTEEILKGFTQYEIQPRVLKNKKQQQERTRAKAEVFTPSWICNKMNNHCDEEWFGRKDVFNVECEQGWLVNTEKVEFDTADGWKKYVDSKRLEITCGEAPYI
;
A
#
# COMPACT_ATOMS: atom_id res chain seq x y z
N MET A 1 -7.93 -17.69 7.43
CA MET A 1 -7.36 -16.32 7.37
C MET A 1 -7.53 -15.86 5.93
N ASP A 2 -8.39 -14.88 5.71
CA ASP A 2 -8.69 -14.41 4.36
C ASP A 2 -7.44 -13.80 3.73
N LYS A 3 -7.25 -14.07 2.42
CA LYS A 3 -6.15 -13.47 1.66
C LYS A 3 -6.37 -11.97 1.60
N LEU A 4 -5.46 -11.19 2.14
CA LEU A 4 -5.56 -9.73 2.11
C LEU A 4 -5.45 -9.19 0.66
N ILE A 5 -4.67 -9.89 -0.17
CA ILE A 5 -4.54 -9.60 -1.60
C ILE A 5 -4.75 -10.90 -2.36
N ASP A 6 -5.86 -11.00 -3.09
CA ASP A 6 -6.12 -12.11 -4.01
C ASP A 6 -5.94 -11.66 -5.46
N LEU A 7 -4.87 -12.15 -6.08
CA LEU A 7 -4.54 -11.84 -7.47
C LEU A 7 -5.54 -12.41 -8.48
N ASN A 8 -6.40 -13.33 -8.06
CA ASN A 8 -7.37 -14.01 -8.92
C ASN A 8 -8.74 -13.37 -8.91
N THR A 9 -9.01 -12.47 -7.96
CA THR A 9 -10.31 -11.81 -7.82
C THR A 9 -10.31 -10.39 -8.40
N TYR A 10 -11.49 -9.94 -8.85
CA TYR A 10 -11.71 -8.55 -9.23
C TYR A 10 -11.51 -7.63 -8.00
N PRO A 11 -10.93 -6.42 -8.14
CA PRO A 11 -10.49 -5.78 -9.38
C PRO A 11 -9.05 -6.13 -9.80
N VAL A 12 -8.28 -6.82 -8.96
CA VAL A 12 -6.84 -7.09 -9.18
C VAL A 12 -6.62 -7.95 -10.42
N SER A 13 -7.36 -9.04 -10.55
CA SER A 13 -7.21 -9.97 -11.69
C SER A 13 -7.37 -9.30 -13.05
N LYS A 14 -8.30 -8.34 -13.18
CA LYS A 14 -8.53 -7.60 -14.42
C LYS A 14 -7.39 -6.65 -14.76
N ASN A 15 -6.79 -6.06 -13.75
CA ASN A 15 -5.81 -4.98 -13.91
C ASN A 15 -4.36 -5.45 -13.76
N LEU A 16 -4.13 -6.72 -13.40
CA LEU A 16 -2.81 -7.22 -13.04
C LEU A 16 -1.77 -6.99 -14.15
N LYS A 17 -2.11 -7.27 -15.41
CA LYS A 17 -1.21 -7.01 -16.55
C LYS A 17 -0.80 -5.55 -16.67
N ALA A 18 -1.73 -4.64 -16.43
CA ALA A 18 -1.47 -3.20 -16.49
C ALA A 18 -0.59 -2.75 -15.32
N LEU A 19 -0.83 -3.31 -14.12
CA LEU A 19 -0.05 -3.02 -12.91
C LEU A 19 1.40 -3.51 -13.01
N LEU A 20 1.62 -4.64 -13.67
CA LEU A 20 2.96 -5.20 -13.84
C LEU A 20 3.78 -4.49 -14.92
N LYS A 21 3.18 -3.65 -15.75
CA LYS A 21 3.85 -3.06 -16.90
C LYS A 21 4.51 -1.72 -16.58
N ASP A 22 5.82 -1.64 -16.78
CA ASP A 22 6.52 -0.37 -16.80
C ASP A 22 6.14 0.44 -18.05
N LYS A 23 5.58 1.61 -17.84
CA LYS A 23 5.11 2.49 -18.93
C LYS A 23 6.24 3.03 -19.80
N THR A 24 7.45 3.15 -19.27
CA THR A 24 8.62 3.69 -19.96
C THR A 24 9.23 2.64 -20.87
N THR A 25 9.60 1.49 -20.32
CA THR A 25 10.31 0.44 -21.07
C THR A 25 9.38 -0.49 -21.83
N LYS A 26 8.07 -0.47 -21.54
CA LYS A 26 7.05 -1.38 -22.06
C LYS A 26 7.28 -2.86 -21.69
N LYS A 27 8.24 -3.14 -20.82
CA LYS A 27 8.50 -4.45 -20.23
C LYS A 27 7.76 -4.58 -18.91
N ASN A 28 7.71 -5.77 -18.34
CA ASN A 28 7.21 -5.90 -16.97
C ASN A 28 8.25 -5.37 -15.98
N ILE A 29 7.78 -4.90 -14.83
CA ILE A 29 8.65 -4.54 -13.71
C ILE A 29 9.43 -5.76 -13.23
N ILE A 30 10.61 -5.55 -12.65
CA ILE A 30 11.46 -6.61 -12.11
C ILE A 30 11.28 -6.77 -10.61
N PHE A 31 11.69 -7.91 -10.07
CA PHE A 31 11.61 -8.16 -8.62
C PHE A 31 12.53 -7.27 -7.78
N ALA A 32 13.68 -6.86 -8.34
CA ALA A 32 14.69 -6.05 -7.67
C ALA A 32 15.19 -6.63 -6.32
N THR A 33 14.88 -7.88 -6.03
CA THR A 33 15.32 -8.60 -4.82
C THR A 33 15.27 -10.11 -5.06
N SER A 34 16.15 -10.85 -4.40
CA SER A 34 16.23 -12.32 -4.45
C SER A 34 15.52 -13.01 -3.28
N VAL A 35 14.74 -12.26 -2.49
CA VAL A 35 14.06 -12.82 -1.29
C VAL A 35 12.87 -13.71 -1.64
N TYR A 36 12.37 -13.60 -2.87
CA TYR A 36 11.18 -14.34 -3.30
C TYR A 36 11.51 -15.67 -3.95
N SER A 37 10.58 -16.60 -3.82
CA SER A 37 10.59 -17.86 -4.57
C SER A 37 9.20 -18.14 -5.14
N SER A 38 9.14 -18.79 -6.27
CA SER A 38 7.87 -19.26 -6.83
C SER A 38 7.92 -20.78 -6.97
N LYS A 39 6.95 -21.46 -6.37
CA LYS A 39 6.89 -22.95 -6.32
C LYS A 39 8.21 -23.58 -5.84
N GLY A 40 8.86 -22.95 -4.86
CA GLY A 40 10.13 -23.43 -4.30
C GLY A 40 11.39 -23.09 -5.13
N THR A 41 11.25 -22.40 -6.26
CA THR A 41 12.38 -21.96 -7.07
C THR A 41 12.74 -20.51 -6.75
N PRO A 42 14.00 -20.19 -6.36
CA PRO A 42 14.42 -18.82 -6.13
C PRO A 42 14.27 -17.95 -7.38
N ILE A 43 13.80 -16.73 -7.18
CA ILE A 43 13.62 -15.74 -8.26
C ILE A 43 14.82 -14.81 -8.27
N LYS A 44 15.35 -14.51 -9.47
CA LYS A 44 16.45 -13.56 -9.63
C LYS A 44 15.96 -12.11 -9.51
N GLU A 45 16.80 -11.23 -9.00
CA GLU A 45 16.50 -9.79 -8.85
C GLU A 45 16.14 -9.12 -10.18
N THR A 46 16.73 -9.58 -11.28
CA THR A 46 16.50 -9.04 -12.64
C THR A 46 15.33 -9.68 -13.36
N GLU A 47 14.69 -10.67 -12.75
CA GLU A 47 13.58 -11.39 -13.37
C GLU A 47 12.33 -10.52 -13.43
N GLN A 48 11.62 -10.54 -14.55
CA GLN A 48 10.40 -9.79 -14.72
C GLN A 48 9.24 -10.42 -13.94
N MET A 49 8.42 -9.60 -13.31
CA MET A 49 7.19 -10.07 -12.69
C MET A 49 6.18 -10.46 -13.76
N THR A 50 5.77 -11.72 -13.76
CA THR A 50 4.70 -12.23 -14.64
C THR A 50 3.54 -12.76 -13.79
N GLU A 51 2.37 -12.87 -14.41
CA GLU A 51 1.20 -13.45 -13.73
C GLU A 51 1.47 -14.87 -13.26
N GLU A 52 2.18 -15.66 -14.07
CA GLU A 52 2.50 -17.07 -13.78
C GLU A 52 3.37 -17.17 -12.52
N ILE A 53 4.41 -16.32 -12.43
CA ILE A 53 5.28 -16.29 -11.26
C ILE A 53 4.50 -15.87 -10.02
N LEU A 54 3.71 -14.79 -10.13
CA LEU A 54 2.94 -14.28 -9.00
C LEU A 54 1.84 -15.24 -8.53
N LYS A 55 1.18 -15.93 -9.45
CA LYS A 55 0.20 -16.99 -9.12
C LYS A 55 0.85 -18.21 -8.48
N GLY A 56 2.16 -18.38 -8.67
CA GLY A 56 2.96 -19.43 -8.01
C GLY A 56 3.35 -19.09 -6.58
N PHE A 57 3.12 -17.86 -6.12
CA PHE A 57 3.40 -17.47 -4.74
C PHE A 57 2.41 -18.10 -3.77
N THR A 58 2.91 -18.45 -2.60
CA THR A 58 2.05 -18.81 -1.48
C THR A 58 1.38 -17.55 -0.92
N GLN A 59 0.30 -17.74 -0.18
CA GLN A 59 -0.44 -16.63 0.45
C GLN A 59 0.40 -15.76 1.42
N TYR A 60 1.62 -16.20 1.77
CA TYR A 60 2.50 -15.52 2.72
C TYR A 60 3.58 -14.66 2.04
N GLU A 61 3.76 -14.77 0.73
CA GLU A 61 4.85 -14.08 0.03
C GLU A 61 4.49 -12.64 -0.34
N ILE A 62 3.20 -12.38 -0.63
CA ILE A 62 2.70 -11.02 -0.87
C ILE A 62 1.88 -10.60 0.35
N GLN A 63 2.53 -9.94 1.30
CA GLN A 63 1.90 -9.44 2.52
C GLN A 63 2.23 -7.97 2.73
N PRO A 64 1.24 -7.16 3.11
CA PRO A 64 1.50 -5.81 3.61
C PRO A 64 2.47 -5.86 4.78
N ARG A 65 3.27 -4.82 4.92
CA ARG A 65 4.27 -4.74 5.98
C ARG A 65 3.69 -4.92 7.38
N VAL A 66 2.51 -4.38 7.62
CA VAL A 66 1.81 -4.48 8.93
C VAL A 66 1.58 -5.92 9.38
N LEU A 67 1.53 -6.88 8.45
CA LEU A 67 1.37 -8.30 8.74
C LEU A 67 2.70 -9.03 8.90
N LYS A 68 3.82 -8.41 8.52
CA LYS A 68 5.15 -8.99 8.71
C LYS A 68 5.56 -8.87 10.18
N ASN A 69 6.15 -9.92 10.73
CA ASN A 69 6.63 -9.88 12.10
C ASN A 69 7.82 -8.90 12.25
N LYS A 70 8.07 -8.45 13.49
CA LYS A 70 9.14 -7.47 13.78
C LYS A 70 10.51 -7.92 13.31
N LYS A 71 10.82 -9.22 13.35
CA LYS A 71 12.11 -9.77 12.90
C LYS A 71 12.28 -9.60 11.40
N GLN A 72 11.28 -9.95 10.61
CA GLN A 72 11.29 -9.76 9.15
C GLN A 72 11.41 -8.28 8.77
N GLN A 73 10.73 -7.39 9.49
CA GLN A 73 10.84 -5.94 9.27
C GLN A 73 12.26 -5.44 9.57
N GLN A 74 12.89 -5.90 10.66
CA GLN A 74 14.26 -5.52 11.03
C GLN A 74 15.30 -6.07 10.06
N GLU A 75 15.14 -7.29 9.58
CA GLU A 75 16.03 -7.90 8.58
C GLU A 75 16.02 -7.08 7.28
N ARG A 76 14.86 -6.66 6.80
CA ARG A 76 14.74 -5.80 5.62
C ARG A 76 15.36 -4.41 5.85
N THR A 77 15.14 -3.82 7.02
CA THR A 77 15.75 -2.55 7.37
C THR A 77 17.28 -2.65 7.36
N ARG A 78 17.85 -3.71 7.90
CA ARG A 78 19.31 -3.92 7.94
C ARG A 78 19.90 -4.29 6.57
N ALA A 79 19.23 -5.18 5.84
CA ALA A 79 19.77 -5.72 4.59
C ALA A 79 19.53 -4.81 3.37
N LYS A 80 18.45 -4.02 3.38
CA LYS A 80 18.01 -3.21 2.23
C LYS A 80 17.86 -1.72 2.57
N ALA A 81 18.21 -1.29 3.78
CA ALA A 81 18.01 0.09 4.28
C ALA A 81 16.57 0.59 4.15
N GLU A 82 15.60 -0.32 4.18
CA GLU A 82 14.18 0.01 4.11
C GLU A 82 13.70 0.57 5.45
N VAL A 83 13.70 1.89 5.57
CA VAL A 83 13.11 2.59 6.72
C VAL A 83 11.68 2.98 6.35
N PHE A 84 10.73 2.55 7.18
CA PHE A 84 9.31 2.82 6.94
C PHE A 84 8.74 3.68 8.07
N THR A 85 7.95 4.65 7.69
CA THR A 85 7.20 5.46 8.64
C THR A 85 6.12 4.60 9.31
N PRO A 86 6.00 4.62 10.64
CA PRO A 86 4.90 3.94 11.32
C PRO A 86 3.53 4.43 10.82
N SER A 87 2.55 3.53 10.72
CA SER A 87 1.21 3.83 10.20
C SER A 87 0.49 4.95 10.97
N TRP A 88 0.70 5.03 12.28
CA TRP A 88 0.11 6.10 13.10
C TRP A 88 0.68 7.49 12.76
N ILE A 89 1.95 7.58 12.34
CA ILE A 89 2.54 8.84 11.84
C ILE A 89 1.93 9.21 10.49
N CYS A 90 1.79 8.22 9.59
CA CYS A 90 1.14 8.45 8.30
C CYS A 90 -0.30 8.92 8.49
N ASN A 91 -1.06 8.29 9.39
CA ASN A 91 -2.41 8.71 9.72
C ASN A 91 -2.44 10.16 10.24
N LYS A 92 -1.50 10.52 11.11
CA LYS A 92 -1.40 11.87 11.64
C LYS A 92 -1.14 12.92 10.56
N MET A 93 -0.30 12.59 9.58
CA MET A 93 -0.04 13.46 8.44
C MET A 93 -1.27 13.59 7.53
N ASN A 94 -1.99 12.48 7.30
CA ASN A 94 -3.25 12.51 6.56
C ASN A 94 -4.31 13.35 7.28
N ASN A 95 -4.44 13.19 8.58
CA ASN A 95 -5.38 14.01 9.39
C ASN A 95 -5.07 15.50 9.29
N HIS A 96 -3.80 15.88 9.22
CA HIS A 96 -3.43 17.27 9.01
C HIS A 96 -3.87 17.78 7.63
N CYS A 97 -3.70 17.00 6.58
CA CYS A 97 -4.22 17.34 5.25
C CYS A 97 -5.76 17.43 5.23
N ASP A 98 -6.43 16.54 5.95
CA ASP A 98 -7.88 16.53 6.07
C ASP A 98 -8.37 17.74 6.88
N GLU A 99 -7.68 18.12 7.97
CA GLU A 99 -7.96 19.33 8.73
C GLU A 99 -7.90 20.59 7.85
N GLU A 100 -6.88 20.71 7.00
CA GLU A 100 -6.75 21.80 6.04
C GLU A 100 -7.87 21.81 5.00
N TRP A 101 -8.29 20.63 4.53
CA TRP A 101 -9.38 20.53 3.56
C TRP A 101 -10.76 20.86 4.14
N PHE A 102 -11.06 20.32 5.33
CA PHE A 102 -12.38 20.44 5.95
C PHE A 102 -12.51 21.61 6.92
N GLY A 103 -11.42 22.29 7.26
CA GLY A 103 -11.41 23.36 8.27
C GLY A 103 -11.73 22.87 9.69
N ARG A 104 -11.68 21.57 9.94
CA ARG A 104 -11.97 20.95 11.25
C ARG A 104 -11.17 19.69 11.47
N LYS A 105 -10.89 19.36 12.73
CA LYS A 105 -10.20 18.13 13.16
C LYS A 105 -11.14 16.91 13.20
N ASP A 106 -10.52 15.76 13.33
CA ASP A 106 -11.20 14.50 13.65
C ASP A 106 -12.28 14.11 12.63
N VAL A 107 -12.03 14.36 11.35
CA VAL A 107 -13.00 14.10 10.27
C VAL A 107 -13.26 12.61 10.10
N PHE A 108 -12.21 11.82 9.93
CA PHE A 108 -12.32 10.38 9.68
C PHE A 108 -11.92 9.53 10.88
N ASN A 109 -11.09 10.07 11.75
CA ASN A 109 -10.62 9.38 12.94
C ASN A 109 -10.12 10.38 14.00
N VAL A 110 -10.02 9.91 15.22
CA VAL A 110 -9.46 10.64 16.35
C VAL A 110 -8.10 10.05 16.70
N GLU A 111 -7.06 10.88 16.74
CA GLU A 111 -5.71 10.44 17.08
C GLU A 111 -5.62 10.00 18.55
N CYS A 112 -4.89 8.92 18.78
CA CYS A 112 -4.50 8.49 20.11
C CYS A 112 -3.02 8.09 20.13
N GLU A 113 -2.49 7.70 21.29
CA GLU A 113 -1.09 7.35 21.43
C GLU A 113 -0.72 6.16 20.51
N GLN A 114 0.12 6.41 19.50
CA GLN A 114 0.58 5.45 18.48
C GLN A 114 -0.55 4.73 17.73
N GLY A 115 -1.69 5.37 17.54
CA GLY A 115 -2.84 4.81 16.86
C GLY A 115 -3.93 5.83 16.57
N TRP A 116 -5.11 5.34 16.26
CA TRP A 116 -6.30 6.14 16.05
C TRP A 116 -7.58 5.35 16.32
N LEU A 117 -8.66 6.06 16.60
CA LEU A 117 -10.02 5.53 16.69
C LEU A 117 -10.81 6.01 15.49
N VAL A 118 -11.40 5.08 14.75
CA VAL A 118 -12.19 5.41 13.55
C VAL A 118 -13.47 6.16 13.96
N ASN A 119 -13.72 7.30 13.31
CA ASN A 119 -15.00 7.97 13.44
C ASN A 119 -16.06 7.21 12.63
N THR A 120 -17.12 6.78 13.27
CA THR A 120 -18.21 6.02 12.65
C THR A 120 -19.34 6.92 12.15
N GLU A 121 -19.30 8.20 12.45
CA GLU A 121 -20.29 9.16 11.97
C GLU A 121 -20.09 9.45 10.47
N LYS A 122 -21.19 9.73 9.80
CA LYS A 122 -21.14 10.10 8.39
C LYS A 122 -20.45 11.45 8.23
N VAL A 123 -19.44 11.49 7.36
CA VAL A 123 -18.75 12.74 7.04
C VAL A 123 -19.68 13.61 6.20
N GLU A 124 -19.95 14.82 6.68
CA GLU A 124 -20.73 15.83 5.96
C GLU A 124 -19.80 16.68 5.09
N PHE A 125 -20.26 17.01 3.90
CA PHE A 125 -19.60 17.88 2.95
C PHE A 125 -20.48 19.10 2.70
N ASP A 126 -19.88 20.27 2.53
CA ASP A 126 -20.58 21.54 2.32
C ASP A 126 -21.46 21.56 1.08
N THR A 127 -21.16 20.71 0.10
CA THR A 127 -21.94 20.59 -1.14
C THR A 127 -22.19 19.12 -1.50
N ALA A 128 -23.24 18.85 -2.26
CA ALA A 128 -23.59 17.50 -2.72
C ALA A 128 -22.44 16.79 -3.46
N ASP A 129 -21.59 17.55 -4.17
CA ASP A 129 -20.45 17.04 -4.91
C ASP A 129 -19.12 17.16 -4.13
N GLY A 130 -19.16 17.61 -2.88
CA GLY A 130 -17.96 17.85 -2.04
C GLY A 130 -17.11 16.57 -1.88
N TRP A 131 -17.75 15.44 -1.68
CA TRP A 131 -17.07 14.15 -1.59
C TRP A 131 -16.27 13.79 -2.85
N LYS A 132 -16.83 14.10 -4.06
CA LYS A 132 -16.11 13.89 -5.33
C LYS A 132 -14.88 14.77 -5.42
N LYS A 133 -15.01 16.04 -5.08
CA LYS A 133 -13.87 16.99 -5.07
C LYS A 133 -12.78 16.53 -4.14
N TYR A 134 -13.14 15.98 -2.98
CA TYR A 134 -12.18 15.43 -2.03
C TYR A 134 -11.47 14.20 -2.61
N VAL A 135 -12.21 13.22 -3.14
CA VAL A 135 -11.65 11.99 -3.71
C VAL A 135 -10.82 12.26 -4.97
N ASP A 136 -11.27 13.17 -5.83
CA ASP A 136 -10.59 13.53 -7.08
C ASP A 136 -9.45 14.56 -6.86
N SER A 137 -9.20 14.98 -5.62
CA SER A 137 -8.12 15.92 -5.31
C SER A 137 -6.77 15.31 -5.69
N LYS A 138 -5.93 16.11 -6.34
CA LYS A 138 -4.59 15.67 -6.74
C LYS A 138 -3.71 15.55 -5.52
N ARG A 139 -3.17 14.35 -5.30
CA ARG A 139 -2.23 14.04 -4.22
C ARG A 139 -0.97 13.46 -4.82
N LEU A 140 0.17 13.76 -4.19
CA LEU A 140 1.47 13.22 -4.58
C LEU A 140 2.14 12.65 -3.33
N GLU A 141 2.42 11.37 -3.38
CA GLU A 141 3.22 10.68 -2.37
C GLU A 141 4.57 10.30 -2.97
N ILE A 142 5.66 10.77 -2.37
CA ILE A 142 7.02 10.53 -2.83
C ILE A 142 7.76 9.67 -1.81
N THR A 143 8.56 8.71 -2.30
CA THR A 143 9.35 7.79 -1.46
C THR A 143 8.50 7.00 -0.47
N CYS A 144 7.34 6.59 -0.92
CA CYS A 144 6.24 6.11 -0.08
C CYS A 144 6.38 4.64 0.38
N GLY A 145 7.37 3.90 -0.09
CA GLY A 145 7.46 2.47 0.22
C GLY A 145 6.22 1.69 -0.22
N GLU A 146 5.35 1.34 0.73
CA GLU A 146 4.08 0.64 0.46
C GLU A 146 2.88 1.60 0.27
N ALA A 147 3.13 2.86 -0.03
CA ALA A 147 2.11 3.91 -0.20
C ALA A 147 1.10 4.01 0.97
N PRO A 148 1.55 4.21 2.21
CA PRO A 148 0.67 4.19 3.37
C PRO A 148 -0.18 5.45 3.55
N TYR A 149 0.03 6.47 2.70
CA TYR A 149 -0.68 7.74 2.77
C TYR A 149 -1.90 7.83 1.83
N ILE A 150 -2.02 6.92 0.88
CA ILE A 150 -3.10 6.91 -0.15
C ILE A 150 -4.01 5.73 0.04
#